data_be9a9ee932c3373be6d972dad2c12dd3
#
_entry.id   be9a9ee932c3373be6d972dad2c12dd3
#
_cell.length_a   1.000
_cell.length_b   1.000
_cell.length_c   1.000
_cell.angle_alpha   90.00
_cell.angle_beta   90.00
_cell.angle_gamma   90.00
#
_symmetry.space_group_name_H-M   'P 1'
#
loop_
_entity.id
_entity.type
_entity.pdbx_description
1 polymer ?
#
loop_
_entity_poly.entity_id
_entity_poly.type
_entity_poly.pdbx_seq_one_letter_code
_entity_poly.pdbx_strand_id
1 'polypeptide(L)' 'MSQLKRDLEEHEELLLAIEALGIREKALVHDEATDEVSSAEDEQANKDFYARAFNEWAKGNIAGDAQDIFDAVTAAIEA' A
#
# COMPACT_ATOMS: atom_id res chain seq x y z
N MET A 1 23.66 12.90 -0.91
CA MET A 1 23.76 11.49 -1.25
C MET A 1 22.98 10.60 -0.35
N SER A 2 23.08 10.78 0.95
CA SER A 2 22.27 10.05 1.91
C SER A 2 20.77 10.34 1.78
N GLN A 3 20.39 11.50 1.27
CA GLN A 3 19.01 11.92 1.10
C GLN A 3 18.25 11.06 0.06
N LEU A 4 18.88 10.78 -1.07
CA LEU A 4 18.27 9.96 -2.13
C LEU A 4 18.02 8.53 -1.64
N LYS A 5 18.97 7.95 -0.94
CA LYS A 5 18.86 6.62 -0.40
C LYS A 5 17.76 6.56 0.68
N ARG A 6 17.67 7.60 1.49
CA ARG A 6 16.67 7.71 2.55
C ARG A 6 15.25 7.80 1.96
N ASP A 7 15.10 8.61 0.91
CA ASP A 7 13.80 8.75 0.23
C ASP A 7 13.35 7.44 -0.40
N LEU A 8 14.27 6.67 -0.97
CA LEU A 8 13.98 5.36 -1.53
C LEU A 8 13.55 4.36 -0.43
N GLU A 9 14.24 4.37 0.70
CA GLU A 9 13.90 3.50 1.83
C GLU A 9 12.53 3.84 2.41
N GLU A 10 12.22 5.12 2.56
CA GLU A 10 10.92 5.58 3.04
C GLU A 10 9.81 5.18 2.07
N HIS A 11 10.06 5.30 0.78
CA HIS A 11 9.10 4.90 -0.24
C HIS A 11 8.87 3.39 -0.23
N GLU A 12 9.90 2.60 -0.08
CA GLU A 12 9.80 1.14 0.03
C GLU A 12 9.01 0.73 1.27
N GLU A 13 9.27 1.38 2.41
CA GLU A 13 8.53 1.12 3.65
C GLU A 13 7.04 1.44 3.48
N LEU A 14 6.74 2.56 2.81
CA LEU A 14 5.37 2.93 2.50
C LEU A 14 4.69 1.86 1.65
N LEU A 15 5.33 1.41 0.59
CA LEU A 15 4.78 0.39 -0.30
C LEU A 15 4.54 -0.94 0.45
N LEU A 16 5.47 -1.34 1.30
CA LEU A 16 5.31 -2.56 2.09
C LEU A 16 4.15 -2.45 3.08
N ALA A 17 4.01 -1.30 3.74
CA ALA A 17 2.91 -1.06 4.66
C ALA A 17 1.57 -1.08 3.93
N ILE A 18 1.50 -0.48 2.76
CA ILE A 18 0.28 -0.44 1.93
C ILE A 18 -0.07 -1.85 1.43
N GLU A 19 0.89 -2.62 0.96
CA GLU A 19 0.65 -4.01 0.53
C GLU A 19 0.10 -4.86 1.67
N ALA A 20 0.68 -4.73 2.87
CA ALA A 20 0.22 -5.46 4.04
C ALA A 20 -1.25 -5.13 4.36
N LEU A 21 -1.62 -3.86 4.28
CA LEU A 21 -3.01 -3.43 4.46
C LEU A 21 -3.94 -3.99 3.39
N GLY A 22 -3.50 -3.98 2.14
CA GLY A 22 -4.28 -4.51 1.02
C GLY A 22 -4.56 -6.00 1.17
N ILE A 23 -3.58 -6.76 1.61
CA ILE A 23 -3.72 -8.19 1.88
C ILE A 23 -4.70 -8.39 3.04
N ARG A 24 -4.57 -7.61 4.09
CA ARG A 24 -5.43 -7.67 5.27
C ARG A 24 -6.89 -7.37 4.92
N GLU A 25 -7.13 -6.40 4.04
CA GLU A 25 -8.47 -6.02 3.59
C GLU A 25 -8.98 -6.90 2.45
N LYS A 26 -8.18 -7.87 2.01
CA LYS A 26 -8.51 -8.80 0.92
C LYS A 26 -8.64 -8.13 -0.45
N ALA A 27 -8.08 -6.92 -0.58
CA ALA A 27 -7.98 -6.23 -1.86
C ALA A 27 -6.81 -6.76 -2.69
N LEU A 28 -5.80 -7.30 -2.02
CA LEU A 28 -4.62 -7.89 -2.66
C LEU A 28 -4.48 -9.35 -2.25
N VAL A 29 -3.93 -10.13 -3.16
CA VAL A 29 -3.66 -11.55 -2.95
C VAL A 29 -2.15 -11.78 -3.04
N HIS A 30 -1.59 -12.45 -2.06
CA HIS A 30 -0.19 -12.85 -2.06
C HIS A 30 -0.07 -14.30 -2.50
N ASP A 31 0.68 -14.54 -3.57
CA ASP A 31 0.96 -15.89 -4.06
C ASP A 31 2.23 -16.40 -3.39
N GLU A 32 2.10 -17.37 -2.52
CA GLU A 32 3.23 -17.93 -1.77
C GLU A 32 4.23 -18.66 -2.68
N ALA A 33 3.78 -19.18 -3.79
CA ALA A 33 4.65 -19.93 -4.71
C ALA A 33 5.63 -19.01 -5.46
N THR A 34 5.16 -17.84 -5.88
CA THR A 34 5.96 -16.88 -6.66
C THR A 34 6.35 -15.64 -5.87
N ASP A 35 5.80 -15.48 -4.67
CA ASP A 35 5.97 -14.30 -3.81
C ASP A 35 5.47 -13.01 -4.49
N GLU A 36 4.54 -13.14 -5.41
CA GLU A 36 3.92 -12.01 -6.09
C GLU A 36 2.64 -11.55 -5.39
N VAL A 37 2.40 -10.25 -5.44
CA VAL A 37 1.19 -9.63 -4.93
C VAL A 37 0.39 -9.10 -6.10
N SER A 38 -0.89 -9.44 -6.17
CA SER A 38 -1.76 -8.99 -7.25
C SER A 38 -3.11 -8.55 -6.70
N SER A 39 -3.87 -7.82 -7.52
CA SER A 39 -5.20 -7.36 -7.15
C SER A 39 -6.18 -8.54 -7.12
N ALA A 40 -7.03 -8.55 -6.11
CA ALA A 40 -8.14 -9.50 -6.01
C ALA A 40 -9.30 -9.14 -6.95
N GLU A 41 -9.25 -7.94 -7.57
CA GLU A 41 -10.29 -7.41 -8.48
C GLU A 41 -11.67 -7.32 -7.84
N ASP A 42 -11.72 -7.01 -6.55
CA ASP A 42 -12.95 -6.84 -5.77
C ASP A 42 -13.14 -5.34 -5.46
N GLU A 43 -14.17 -4.73 -6.05
CA GLU A 43 -14.44 -3.31 -5.88
C GLU A 43 -14.67 -2.91 -4.42
N GLN A 44 -15.41 -3.73 -3.68
CA GLN A 44 -15.69 -3.42 -2.28
C GLN A 44 -14.41 -3.51 -1.44
N ALA A 45 -13.60 -4.54 -1.67
CA ALA A 45 -12.32 -4.68 -0.99
C ALA A 45 -11.38 -3.53 -1.33
N ASN A 46 -11.39 -3.06 -2.58
CA ASN A 46 -10.59 -1.91 -3.00
C ASN A 46 -11.02 -0.64 -2.25
N LYS A 47 -12.31 -0.39 -2.11
CA LYS A 47 -12.83 0.74 -1.34
C LYS A 47 -12.41 0.66 0.13
N ASP A 48 -12.51 -0.52 0.70
CA ASP A 48 -12.09 -0.76 2.09
C ASP A 48 -10.59 -0.54 2.24
N PHE A 49 -9.81 -0.92 1.24
CA PHE A 49 -8.37 -0.73 1.20
C PHE A 49 -8.01 0.77 1.24
N TYR A 50 -8.63 1.59 0.38
CA TYR A 50 -8.42 3.04 0.39
C TYR A 50 -8.81 3.63 1.75
N ALA A 51 -9.97 3.27 2.27
CA ALA A 51 -10.45 3.77 3.55
C ALA A 51 -9.50 3.41 4.69
N ARG A 52 -9.02 2.17 4.72
CA ARG A 52 -8.09 1.71 5.74
C ARG A 52 -6.75 2.42 5.65
N ALA A 53 -6.22 2.58 4.45
CA ALA A 53 -4.95 3.26 4.23
C ALA A 53 -5.00 4.70 4.72
N PHE A 54 -6.04 5.44 4.36
CA PHE A 54 -6.22 6.81 4.82
C PHE A 54 -6.45 6.90 6.32
N ASN A 55 -7.17 5.95 6.90
CA ASN A 55 -7.39 5.88 8.33
C ASN A 55 -6.05 5.68 9.09
N GLU A 56 -5.24 4.74 8.62
CA GLU A 56 -3.92 4.49 9.23
C GLU A 56 -2.99 5.70 9.06
N TRP A 57 -3.04 6.34 7.90
CA TRP A 57 -2.29 7.58 7.67
C TRP A 57 -2.73 8.68 8.62
N ALA A 58 -4.04 8.87 8.80
CA ALA A 58 -4.57 9.89 9.71
C ALA A 58 -4.16 9.65 11.16
N LYS A 59 -3.96 8.40 11.55
CA LYS A 59 -3.48 8.01 12.89
C LYS A 59 -1.97 8.19 13.05
N GLY A 60 -1.25 8.49 11.97
CA GLY A 60 0.20 8.62 11.99
C GLY A 60 0.96 7.32 11.87
N ASN A 61 0.29 6.23 11.51
CA ASN A 61 0.91 4.90 11.37
C ASN A 61 1.60 4.70 10.03
N ILE A 62 1.31 5.55 9.05
CA ILE A 62 1.93 5.53 7.71
C ILE A 62 2.46 6.94 7.43
N ALA A 63 3.70 7.03 6.99
CA ALA A 63 4.34 8.29 6.64
C ALA A 63 3.97 8.73 5.23
N GLY A 64 4.10 10.02 4.95
CA GLY A 64 3.82 10.61 3.64
C GLY A 64 2.61 11.53 3.67
N ASP A 65 2.25 12.10 2.52
CA ASP A 65 1.04 12.90 2.40
C ASP A 65 -0.12 12.08 1.81
N ALA A 66 -1.31 12.69 1.81
CA ALA A 66 -2.51 12.03 1.31
C ALA A 66 -2.33 11.55 -0.15
N GLN A 67 -1.66 12.35 -0.98
CA GLN A 67 -1.42 11.98 -2.38
C GLN A 67 -0.51 10.75 -2.47
N ASP A 68 0.51 10.65 -1.62
CA ASP A 68 1.41 9.49 -1.59
C ASP A 68 0.65 8.23 -1.23
N ILE A 69 -0.26 8.31 -0.28
CA ILE A 69 -1.10 7.17 0.14
C ILE A 69 -2.02 6.74 -1.01
N PHE A 70 -2.68 7.69 -1.63
CA PHE A 70 -3.57 7.42 -2.76
C PHE A 70 -2.80 6.74 -3.91
N ASP A 71 -1.64 7.28 -4.27
CA ASP A 71 -0.81 6.75 -5.36
C ASP A 71 -0.30 5.34 -5.03
N ALA A 72 0.11 5.10 -3.79
CA ALA A 72 0.60 3.79 -3.38
C ALA A 72 -0.50 2.72 -3.42
N VAL A 73 -1.70 3.05 -2.96
CA VAL A 73 -2.84 2.12 -3.01
C VAL A 73 -3.22 1.84 -4.46
N THR A 74 -3.30 2.88 -5.29
CA THR A 74 -3.64 2.74 -6.71
C THR A 74 -2.61 1.87 -7.43
N ALA A 75 -1.33 2.10 -7.17
CA ALA A 75 -0.25 1.31 -7.77
C ALA A 75 -0.35 -0.17 -7.36
N ALA A 76 -0.67 -0.45 -6.10
CA ALA A 76 -0.82 -1.82 -5.62
C ALA A 76 -2.00 -2.53 -6.30
N ILE A 77 -3.11 -1.83 -6.49
CA ILE A 77 -4.31 -2.38 -7.14
C ILE A 77 -4.05 -2.65 -8.62
N GLU A 78 -3.29 -1.78 -9.27
CA GLU A 78 -3.02 -1.86 -10.72
C GLU A 78 -1.84 -2.78 -11.07
N ALA A 79 -1.10 -3.23 -10.10
CA ALA A 79 0.10 -4.05 -10.32
C ALA A 79 -0.20 -5.44 -10.91
#